data_216b6fe53b30fe33ebebfbf1f1687ec1
#
_entry.id   216b6fe53b30fe33ebebfbf1f1687ec1
#
_cell.length_a   1.000
_cell.length_b   1.000
_cell.length_c   1.000
_cell.angle_alpha   90.00
_cell.angle_beta   90.00
_cell.angle_gamma   90.00
#
_symmetry.space_group_name_H-M   'P 1'
#
loop_
_entity.id
_entity.type
_entity.pdbx_description
1 polymer ?
#
loop_
_entity_poly.entity_id
_entity_poly.type
_entity_poly.pdbx_seq_one_letter_code
_entity_poly.pdbx_strand_id
1 'polypeptide(L)'
;KIYPGITDAAILEIRRERRIELAFEGFRWTDLMRWRRGPLLAQRFSGMYIPKMGLQDLDGDGVDDFCVVKKAPDQKENGITYLVLGDNKLLSNGTSGFILPQPYTVKTFDENRDYLYPIPLNELTINKNLTQNPGWNF
;
A
#
# COMPACT_ATOMS: atom_id res chain seq x y z
N LYS A 1 -11.76 -7.31 -3.03
CA LYS A 1 -12.09 -7.58 -1.60
C LYS A 1 -10.83 -7.40 -0.76
N ILE A 2 -10.91 -6.59 0.30
CA ILE A 2 -9.77 -6.31 1.20
C ILE A 2 -9.37 -7.57 2.01
N TYR A 3 -10.32 -8.46 2.26
CA TYR A 3 -10.09 -9.71 2.99
C TYR A 3 -10.59 -10.91 2.16
N PRO A 4 -9.75 -11.44 1.25
CA PRO A 4 -10.10 -12.63 0.50
C PRO A 4 -10.38 -13.81 1.45
N GLY A 5 -11.39 -14.63 1.12
CA GLY A 5 -11.74 -15.80 1.91
C GLY A 5 -12.64 -15.56 3.12
N ILE A 6 -12.98 -14.31 3.45
CA ILE A 6 -14.01 -14.00 4.45
C ILE A 6 -15.32 -13.69 3.75
N THR A 7 -16.34 -14.47 4.06
CA THR A 7 -17.69 -14.33 3.51
C THR A 7 -18.71 -13.77 4.51
N ASP A 8 -18.39 -13.85 5.80
CA ASP A 8 -19.24 -13.31 6.85
C ASP A 8 -19.21 -11.77 6.83
N ALA A 9 -20.37 -11.19 6.55
CA ALA A 9 -20.53 -9.74 6.43
C ALA A 9 -20.30 -9.01 7.77
N ALA A 10 -20.69 -9.63 8.88
CA ALA A 10 -20.50 -9.02 10.21
C ALA A 10 -19.01 -8.94 10.56
N ILE A 11 -18.24 -10.00 10.29
CA ILE A 11 -16.79 -9.99 10.50
C ILE A 11 -16.11 -8.95 9.60
N LEU A 12 -16.54 -8.83 8.35
CA LEU A 12 -16.00 -7.81 7.43
C LEU A 12 -16.27 -6.40 7.95
N GLU A 13 -17.48 -6.16 8.44
CA GLU A 13 -17.87 -4.86 8.99
C GLU A 13 -17.12 -4.52 10.28
N ILE A 14 -17.04 -5.45 11.23
CA ILE A 14 -16.26 -5.27 12.45
C ILE A 14 -14.79 -4.93 12.15
N ARG A 15 -14.19 -5.59 11.16
CA ARG A 15 -12.82 -5.31 10.75
C ARG A 15 -12.68 -3.96 10.05
N ARG A 16 -13.72 -3.54 9.31
CA ARG A 16 -13.78 -2.23 8.66
C ARG A 16 -13.84 -1.13 9.71
N GLU A 17 -14.80 -1.21 10.63
CA GLU A 17 -14.99 -0.26 11.72
C GLU A 17 -13.72 -0.16 12.58
N ARG A 18 -13.19 -1.28 13.03
CA ARG A 18 -11.97 -1.31 13.82
C ARG A 18 -10.80 -0.62 13.09
N ARG A 19 -10.70 -0.77 11.77
CA ARG A 19 -9.65 -0.10 10.99
C ARG A 19 -9.83 1.41 10.94
N ILE A 20 -11.07 1.89 10.90
CA ILE A 20 -11.42 3.31 10.84
C ILE A 20 -11.22 3.95 12.21
N GLU A 21 -11.82 3.36 13.24
CA GLU A 21 -11.79 3.88 14.61
C GLU A 21 -10.37 3.94 15.20
N LEU A 22 -9.56 2.92 14.93
CA LEU A 22 -8.19 2.83 15.44
C LEU A 22 -7.14 3.25 14.40
N ALA A 23 -7.53 4.11 13.45
CA ALA A 23 -6.59 4.64 12.47
C ALA A 23 -5.50 5.46 13.18
N PHE A 24 -4.23 5.23 12.77
CA PHE A 24 -3.02 5.87 13.33
C PHE A 24 -2.65 5.50 14.78
N GLU A 25 -3.39 4.60 15.44
CA GLU A 25 -3.07 4.14 16.80
C GLU A 25 -2.08 2.95 16.84
N GLY A 26 -1.55 2.53 15.70
CA GLY A 26 -0.54 1.48 15.62
C GLY A 26 -1.07 0.04 15.68
N PHE A 27 -2.36 -0.19 15.88
CA PHE A 27 -2.94 -1.54 16.03
C PHE A 27 -3.00 -2.35 14.74
N ARG A 28 -2.89 -1.71 13.58
CA ARG A 28 -3.09 -2.36 12.29
C ARG A 28 -2.14 -3.53 12.04
N TRP A 29 -0.88 -3.41 12.42
CA TRP A 29 0.11 -4.49 12.32
C TRP A 29 -0.33 -5.71 13.12
N THR A 30 -0.59 -5.52 14.41
CA THR A 30 -1.01 -6.59 15.32
C THR A 30 -2.29 -7.28 14.86
N ASP A 31 -3.26 -6.52 14.37
CA ASP A 31 -4.50 -7.06 13.84
C ASP A 31 -4.26 -7.96 12.63
N LEU A 32 -3.43 -7.53 11.67
CA LEU A 32 -3.12 -8.32 10.48
C LEU A 32 -2.36 -9.60 10.83
N MET A 33 -1.43 -9.54 11.80
CA MET A 33 -0.73 -10.72 12.31
C MET A 33 -1.71 -11.71 12.95
N ARG A 34 -2.53 -11.25 13.89
CA ARG A 34 -3.53 -12.06 14.60
C ARG A 34 -4.58 -12.68 13.67
N TRP A 35 -4.98 -11.96 12.62
CA TRP A 35 -5.94 -12.45 11.64
C TRP A 35 -5.32 -13.28 10.52
N ARG A 36 -4.03 -13.52 10.56
CA ARG A 36 -3.27 -14.17 9.51
C ARG A 36 -3.52 -13.53 8.14
N ARG A 37 -3.33 -12.20 8.08
CA ARG A 37 -3.47 -11.38 6.87
C ARG A 37 -2.22 -10.56 6.57
N GLY A 38 -1.06 -11.08 6.97
CA GLY A 38 0.23 -10.48 6.73
C GLY A 38 0.49 -10.08 5.27
N PRO A 39 0.10 -10.87 4.25
CA PRO A 39 0.29 -10.49 2.85
C PRO A 39 -0.33 -9.14 2.46
N LEU A 40 -1.34 -8.65 3.21
CA LEU A 40 -1.88 -7.29 3.00
C LEU A 40 -0.85 -6.19 3.26
N LEU A 41 0.19 -6.45 4.05
CA LEU A 41 1.29 -5.52 4.28
C LEU A 41 2.23 -5.41 3.08
N ALA A 42 2.27 -6.44 2.25
CA ALA A 42 3.07 -6.49 1.03
C ALA A 42 2.40 -5.80 -0.16
N GLN A 43 1.14 -5.37 -0.02
CA GLN A 43 0.45 -4.67 -1.09
C GLN A 43 1.11 -3.32 -1.37
N ARG A 44 1.21 -2.99 -2.66
CA ARG A 44 1.69 -1.68 -3.09
C ARG A 44 0.67 -0.60 -2.74
N PHE A 45 1.15 0.54 -2.29
CA PHE A 45 0.30 1.71 -2.18
C PHE A 45 -0.05 2.22 -3.58
N SER A 46 -1.32 2.50 -3.79
CA SER A 46 -1.84 3.16 -4.98
C SER A 46 -2.50 4.48 -4.58
N GLY A 47 -2.23 5.50 -5.35
CA GLY A 47 -2.84 6.82 -5.19
C GLY A 47 -4.10 6.97 -6.04
N MET A 48 -4.33 8.21 -6.49
CA MET A 48 -5.48 8.59 -7.31
C MET A 48 -5.46 7.88 -8.68
N TYR A 49 -6.63 7.55 -9.19
CA TYR A 49 -6.78 7.03 -10.54
C TYR A 49 -6.69 8.15 -11.57
N ILE A 50 -5.87 7.94 -12.59
CA ILE A 50 -5.65 8.86 -13.71
C ILE A 50 -6.15 8.17 -14.98
N PRO A 51 -7.21 8.68 -15.63
CA PRO A 51 -7.76 8.08 -16.85
C PRO A 51 -6.79 8.12 -18.02
N LYS A 52 -6.07 9.24 -18.19
CA LYS A 52 -5.09 9.46 -19.27
C LYS A 52 -4.02 10.46 -18.85
N MET A 53 -2.89 10.45 -19.52
CA MET A 53 -1.91 11.55 -19.49
C MET A 53 -2.41 12.74 -20.30
N GLY A 54 -1.92 13.95 -19.97
CA GLY A 54 -2.26 15.19 -20.68
C GLY A 54 -3.48 15.89 -20.09
N LEU A 55 -4.12 16.71 -20.90
CA LEU A 55 -5.22 17.55 -20.53
C LEU A 55 -6.51 16.76 -20.24
N GLN A 56 -7.24 17.18 -19.24
CA GLN A 56 -8.48 16.57 -18.76
C GLN A 56 -9.43 17.65 -18.23
N ASP A 57 -10.68 17.45 -18.48
CA ASP A 57 -11.80 18.17 -17.88
C ASP A 57 -12.26 17.36 -16.65
N LEU A 58 -12.03 17.88 -15.43
CA LEU A 58 -12.38 17.19 -14.18
C LEU A 58 -13.78 17.53 -13.69
N ASP A 59 -14.29 18.71 -13.99
CA ASP A 59 -15.59 19.15 -13.49
C ASP A 59 -16.73 18.91 -14.50
N GLY A 60 -16.39 18.57 -15.76
CA GLY A 60 -17.35 18.18 -16.80
C GLY A 60 -17.99 19.37 -17.51
N ASP A 61 -17.38 20.55 -17.47
CA ASP A 61 -17.88 21.75 -18.11
C ASP A 61 -17.51 21.86 -19.60
N GLY A 62 -16.68 20.95 -20.10
CA GLY A 62 -16.21 20.89 -21.47
C GLY A 62 -14.91 21.66 -21.72
N VAL A 63 -14.30 22.23 -20.68
CA VAL A 63 -13.01 22.92 -20.74
C VAL A 63 -11.99 22.13 -19.93
N ASP A 64 -10.81 21.91 -20.49
CA ASP A 64 -9.74 21.25 -19.75
C ASP A 64 -9.21 22.16 -18.62
N ASP A 65 -9.20 21.65 -17.38
CA ASP A 65 -8.78 22.35 -16.15
C ASP A 65 -7.62 21.66 -15.43
N PHE A 66 -7.29 20.47 -15.85
CA PHE A 66 -6.27 19.62 -15.22
C PHE A 66 -5.37 18.95 -16.26
N CYS A 67 -4.09 18.87 -15.96
CA CYS A 67 -3.13 18.25 -16.85
C CYS A 67 -2.17 17.33 -16.09
N VAL A 68 -2.09 16.07 -16.49
CA VAL A 68 -1.13 15.10 -15.93
C VAL A 68 0.07 14.98 -16.84
N VAL A 69 1.24 15.35 -16.33
CA VAL A 69 2.48 15.37 -17.09
C VAL A 69 3.59 14.64 -16.35
N LYS A 70 4.54 14.08 -17.10
CA LYS A 70 5.73 13.47 -16.52
C LYS A 70 6.71 14.52 -16.03
N LYS A 71 6.90 15.60 -16.80
CA LYS A 71 7.78 16.72 -16.47
C LYS A 71 6.98 18.02 -16.53
N ALA A 72 7.27 18.93 -15.60
CA ALA A 72 6.62 20.23 -15.60
C ALA A 72 6.92 20.96 -16.95
N PRO A 73 5.92 21.57 -17.59
CA PRO A 73 6.15 22.39 -18.77
C PRO A 73 6.87 23.68 -18.38
N ASP A 74 7.67 24.22 -19.32
CA ASP A 74 8.39 25.48 -19.11
C ASP A 74 7.43 26.68 -18.99
N GLN A 75 6.30 26.61 -19.70
CA GLN A 75 5.21 27.58 -19.59
C GLN A 75 3.92 26.85 -19.20
N LYS A 76 3.24 27.41 -18.24
CA LYS A 76 1.92 26.89 -17.76
C LYS A 76 0.81 27.71 -18.35
N GLU A 77 -0.22 27.05 -18.83
CA GLU A 77 -1.45 27.70 -19.26
C GLU A 77 -2.27 28.16 -18.06
N ASN A 78 -2.89 29.34 -18.18
CA ASN A 78 -3.77 29.86 -17.12
C ASN A 78 -5.02 29.00 -17.01
N GLY A 79 -5.46 28.76 -15.78
CA GLY A 79 -6.63 27.94 -15.50
C GLY A 79 -6.37 26.44 -15.42
N ILE A 80 -5.18 25.96 -15.82
CA ILE A 80 -4.84 24.53 -15.78
C ILE A 80 -4.01 24.19 -14.56
N THR A 81 -4.48 23.21 -13.79
CA THR A 81 -3.74 22.62 -12.68
C THR A 81 -2.86 21.47 -13.17
N TYR A 82 -1.55 21.56 -12.96
CA TYR A 82 -0.58 20.55 -13.41
C TYR A 82 -0.22 19.56 -12.32
N LEU A 83 -0.49 18.27 -12.55
CA LEU A 83 0.03 17.18 -11.75
C LEU A 83 1.31 16.62 -12.39
N VAL A 84 2.44 16.88 -11.77
CA VAL A 84 3.74 16.40 -12.25
C VAL A 84 4.08 15.09 -11.55
N LEU A 85 4.16 14.00 -12.31
CA LEU A 85 4.52 12.68 -11.78
C LEU A 85 6.01 12.58 -11.46
N GLY A 86 6.86 13.21 -12.26
CA GLY A 86 8.31 13.07 -12.16
C GLY A 86 8.79 11.66 -12.51
N ASP A 87 10.04 11.37 -12.14
CA ASP A 87 10.65 10.06 -12.41
C ASP A 87 10.30 9.02 -11.33
N ASN A 88 9.86 9.47 -10.16
CA ASN A 88 9.61 8.64 -8.98
C ASN A 88 8.16 8.14 -8.86
N LYS A 89 7.26 8.60 -9.72
CA LYS A 89 5.86 8.18 -9.73
C LYS A 89 5.50 7.64 -11.08
N LEU A 90 4.93 6.45 -11.10
CA LEU A 90 4.46 5.81 -12.32
C LEU A 90 2.97 5.57 -12.24
N LEU A 91 2.33 5.48 -13.40
CA LEU A 91 0.95 4.99 -13.49
C LEU A 91 0.94 3.47 -13.63
N SER A 92 -0.03 2.81 -13.03
CA SER A 92 -0.10 1.34 -12.99
C SER A 92 -0.13 0.69 -14.38
N ASN A 93 -0.63 1.40 -15.39
CA ASN A 93 -0.70 0.94 -16.78
C ASN A 93 0.21 1.76 -17.73
N GLY A 94 1.23 2.45 -17.18
CA GLY A 94 2.15 3.28 -17.96
C GLY A 94 1.62 4.68 -18.25
N THR A 95 0.53 4.81 -19.00
CA THR A 95 -0.07 6.10 -19.40
C THR A 95 -1.42 6.38 -18.76
N SER A 96 -1.93 5.45 -17.98
CA SER A 96 -3.21 5.53 -17.23
C SER A 96 -3.16 4.66 -15.98
N GLY A 97 -4.21 4.71 -15.19
CA GLY A 97 -4.35 3.88 -14.00
C GLY A 97 -4.01 4.60 -12.70
N PHE A 98 -3.70 3.85 -11.66
CA PHE A 98 -3.40 4.42 -10.35
C PHE A 98 -1.98 4.97 -10.29
N ILE A 99 -1.81 6.10 -9.63
CA ILE A 99 -0.48 6.62 -9.30
C ILE A 99 0.19 5.66 -8.31
N LEU A 100 1.40 5.23 -8.64
CA LEU A 100 2.26 4.42 -7.79
C LEU A 100 3.32 5.33 -7.15
N PRO A 101 3.14 5.77 -5.89
CA PRO A 101 4.07 6.72 -5.26
C PRO A 101 5.45 6.11 -4.97
N GLN A 102 5.53 4.78 -4.88
CA GLN A 102 6.76 4.03 -4.68
C GLN A 102 6.83 2.84 -5.65
N PRO A 103 6.97 3.07 -6.96
CA PRO A 103 6.85 2.02 -7.97
C PRO A 103 7.94 0.95 -7.88
N TYR A 104 9.11 1.31 -7.37
CA TYR A 104 10.29 0.42 -7.28
C TYR A 104 10.40 -0.30 -5.93
N THR A 105 9.58 0.05 -4.95
CA THR A 105 9.61 -0.61 -3.65
C THR A 105 8.84 -1.92 -3.71
N VAL A 106 9.55 -3.02 -3.57
CA VAL A 106 8.96 -4.35 -3.43
C VAL A 106 8.86 -4.67 -1.95
N LYS A 107 7.64 -4.90 -1.49
CA LYS A 107 7.37 -5.40 -0.15
C LYS A 107 7.09 -6.88 -0.25
N THR A 108 7.69 -7.65 0.61
CA THR A 108 7.48 -9.10 0.71
C THR A 108 6.96 -9.44 2.09
N PHE A 109 6.20 -10.52 2.17
CA PHE A 109 5.76 -11.11 3.43
C PHE A 109 5.79 -12.63 3.25
N ASP A 110 6.61 -13.30 4.06
CA ASP A 110 6.69 -14.75 4.06
C ASP A 110 5.79 -15.30 5.17
N GLU A 111 4.70 -15.96 4.79
CA GLU A 111 3.70 -16.50 5.73
C GLU A 111 4.25 -17.61 6.63
N ASN A 112 5.34 -18.27 6.22
CA ASN A 112 5.96 -19.31 7.02
C ASN A 112 6.91 -18.75 8.09
N ARG A 113 7.30 -17.48 7.96
CA ARG A 113 8.28 -16.83 8.83
C ARG A 113 7.73 -15.63 9.57
N ASP A 114 7.12 -14.68 8.83
CA ASP A 114 6.94 -13.30 9.28
C ASP A 114 5.77 -13.12 10.28
N TYR A 115 5.00 -14.18 10.54
CA TYR A 115 4.01 -14.15 11.63
C TYR A 115 4.62 -14.27 13.03
N LEU A 116 5.86 -14.75 13.13
CA LEU A 116 6.57 -14.92 14.38
C LEU A 116 7.85 -14.07 14.37
N TYR A 117 8.15 -13.42 15.47
CA TYR A 117 9.42 -12.74 15.64
C TYR A 117 10.54 -13.76 15.90
N PRO A 118 11.78 -13.46 15.49
CA PRO A 118 12.91 -14.30 15.86
C PRO A 118 13.11 -14.27 17.37
N ILE A 119 13.44 -15.44 17.94
CA ILE A 119 13.89 -15.51 19.32
C ILE A 119 15.31 -14.92 19.38
N PRO A 120 15.58 -13.97 20.30
CA PRO A 120 16.88 -13.36 20.42
C PRO A 120 17.99 -14.42 20.63
N LEU A 121 19.13 -14.23 19.96
CA LEU A 121 20.23 -15.20 20.00
C LEU A 121 20.72 -15.47 21.43
N ASN A 122 20.73 -14.45 22.29
CA ASN A 122 21.11 -14.61 23.70
C ASN A 122 20.21 -15.62 24.43
N GLU A 123 18.90 -15.59 24.18
CA GLU A 123 17.96 -16.53 24.79
C GLU A 123 18.20 -17.96 24.34
N LEU A 124 18.50 -18.16 23.06
CA LEU A 124 18.86 -19.48 22.51
C LEU A 124 20.17 -19.99 23.06
N THR A 125 21.11 -19.10 23.40
CA THR A 125 22.42 -19.48 23.98
C THR A 125 22.27 -19.88 25.44
N ILE A 126 21.44 -19.17 26.21
CA ILE A 126 21.21 -19.44 27.63
C ILE A 126 20.36 -20.68 27.81
N ASN A 127 19.30 -20.85 27.06
CA ASN A 127 18.38 -21.99 27.18
C ASN A 127 18.43 -22.86 25.94
N LYS A 128 19.22 -23.90 26.00
CA LYS A 128 19.44 -24.86 24.91
C LYS A 128 18.21 -25.71 24.54
N ASN A 129 17.16 -25.66 25.33
CA ASN A 129 15.87 -26.30 25.02
C ASN A 129 14.97 -25.43 24.09
N LEU A 130 15.36 -24.17 23.83
CA LEU A 130 14.68 -23.33 22.87
C LEU A 130 15.18 -23.63 21.46
N THR A 131 14.25 -23.70 20.54
CA THR A 131 14.52 -23.75 19.09
C THR A 131 14.02 -22.47 18.44
N GLN A 132 14.75 -21.99 17.45
CA GLN A 132 14.36 -20.78 16.71
C GLN A 132 13.03 -20.97 16.01
N ASN A 133 12.28 -19.88 15.88
CA ASN A 133 11.05 -19.87 15.09
C ASN A 133 11.35 -20.18 13.60
N PRO A 134 10.42 -20.87 12.91
CA PRO A 134 10.61 -21.27 11.52
C PRO A 134 11.03 -20.11 10.62
N GLY A 135 11.95 -20.37 9.69
CA GLY A 135 12.43 -19.41 8.70
C GLY A 135 13.44 -18.36 9.21
N TRP A 136 13.74 -18.34 10.51
CA TRP A 136 14.77 -17.48 11.11
C TRP A 136 16.04 -18.32 11.35
N ASN A 137 16.94 -18.28 10.39
CA ASN A 137 18.25 -18.97 10.48
C ASN A 137 19.31 -17.93 10.80
N PHE A 138 19.92 -18.04 11.98
CA PHE A 138 21.10 -17.27 12.40
C PHE A 138 22.24 -18.22 12.66
#